data_7db2d4465067c18a0d7966036cc5cad5
#
_entry.id   7db2d4465067c18a0d7966036cc5cad5
#
_cell.length_a   1.000
_cell.length_b   1.000
_cell.length_c   1.000
_cell.angle_alpha   90.00
_cell.angle_beta   90.00
_cell.angle_gamma   90.00
#
_symmetry.space_group_name_H-M   'P 1'
#
loop_
_entity.id
_entity.type
_entity.pdbx_description
1 polymer ?
#
loop_
_entity_poly.entity_id
_entity_poly.type
_entity_poly.pdbx_seq_one_letter_code
_entity_poly.pdbx_strand_id
1 'polypeptide(L)'
;MAEALPARSSDSASVRTDDNPSVSLSTLFLACLKLGLLSFGGGLSGWVYQDFVVRRRWISDEDFASSFAMGQMLPGGNVANLVVCLGEQLRGPLGAATAVFGLLVGPFFAVIAMATLIGSIPQTQLLDIALGGAAATAIGFLINLCWRGVRRESGNPAMLGIIAAVVIGVGVLKLHLLLVTLFVAPVSIAIAWRRGNKDA
;
A
#
# COMPACT_ATOMS: atom_id res chain seq x y z
N MET A 1 42.34 46.06 7.06
CA MET A 1 41.62 45.45 8.18
C MET A 1 40.67 44.44 7.56
N ALA A 2 41.14 43.20 7.41
CA ALA A 2 40.41 42.11 6.72
C ALA A 2 39.83 41.21 7.80
N GLU A 3 38.51 41.22 7.94
CA GLU A 3 37.77 40.42 8.88
C GLU A 3 37.56 39.03 8.26
N ALA A 4 38.17 38.06 8.87
CA ALA A 4 38.13 36.67 8.45
C ALA A 4 36.73 36.08 8.77
N LEU A 5 36.01 35.62 7.76
CA LEU A 5 34.81 34.78 7.89
C LEU A 5 35.18 33.45 8.56
N PRO A 6 34.45 33.01 9.59
CA PRO A 6 34.70 31.70 10.20
C PRO A 6 34.31 30.59 9.22
N ALA A 7 35.22 29.64 9.08
CA ALA A 7 35.03 28.41 8.31
C ALA A 7 33.76 27.67 8.80
N ARG A 8 32.85 27.45 7.86
CA ARG A 8 31.66 26.62 8.02
C ARG A 8 32.14 25.19 8.21
N SER A 9 32.18 24.74 9.44
CA SER A 9 32.43 23.34 9.76
C SER A 9 31.44 22.47 9.02
N SER A 10 31.96 21.66 8.13
CA SER A 10 31.27 20.53 7.51
C SER A 10 30.99 19.49 8.59
N ASP A 11 29.98 19.74 9.39
CA ASP A 11 29.40 18.72 10.24
C ASP A 11 28.49 17.90 9.31
N SER A 12 29.17 16.95 8.66
CA SER A 12 28.52 15.85 7.96
C SER A 12 27.53 15.22 8.92
N ALA A 13 26.28 15.30 8.53
CA ALA A 13 25.16 14.64 9.18
C ALA A 13 25.54 13.18 9.51
N SER A 14 26.00 12.96 10.72
CA SER A 14 25.98 11.65 11.33
C SER A 14 24.50 11.30 11.46
N VAL A 15 24.05 10.45 10.56
CA VAL A 15 22.78 9.72 10.66
C VAL A 15 22.72 9.19 12.09
N ARG A 16 21.86 9.77 12.90
CA ARG A 16 21.59 9.28 14.26
C ARG A 16 20.92 7.91 14.13
N THR A 17 21.75 6.89 14.22
CA THR A 17 21.33 5.48 14.29
C THR A 17 21.12 4.97 15.72
N ASP A 18 21.07 5.85 16.73
CA ASP A 18 21.26 5.41 18.12
C ASP A 18 20.15 5.81 19.10
N ASP A 19 18.87 5.68 18.76
CA ASP A 19 17.82 5.67 19.79
C ASP A 19 16.52 5.00 19.33
N ASN A 20 16.60 3.98 18.48
CA ASN A 20 15.43 3.17 18.18
C ASN A 20 15.35 2.04 19.22
N PRO A 21 14.32 2.00 20.09
CA PRO A 21 14.16 0.89 21.01
C PRO A 21 14.17 -0.39 20.19
N SER A 22 15.10 -1.31 20.50
CA SER A 22 15.31 -2.53 19.73
C SER A 22 14.03 -3.36 19.76
N VAL A 23 13.13 -3.08 18.80
CA VAL A 23 11.86 -3.78 18.66
C VAL A 23 12.15 -5.25 18.42
N SER A 24 11.67 -6.13 19.31
CA SER A 24 11.83 -7.57 19.11
C SER A 24 11.12 -8.01 17.83
N LEU A 25 11.77 -8.89 17.04
CA LEU A 25 11.19 -9.45 15.82
C LEU A 25 9.83 -10.13 16.08
N SER A 26 9.68 -10.79 17.24
CA SER A 26 8.42 -11.39 17.64
C SER A 26 7.31 -10.35 17.88
N THR A 27 7.66 -9.22 18.48
CA THR A 27 6.70 -8.12 18.71
C THR A 27 6.30 -7.47 17.39
N LEU A 28 7.24 -7.29 16.47
CA LEU A 28 6.98 -6.77 15.13
C LEU A 28 6.09 -7.73 14.34
N PHE A 29 6.41 -9.03 14.37
CA PHE A 29 5.59 -10.08 13.75
C PHE A 29 4.16 -10.06 14.24
N LEU A 30 3.95 -10.07 15.57
CA LEU A 30 2.62 -10.06 16.17
C LEU A 30 1.83 -8.78 15.86
N ALA A 31 2.51 -7.63 15.79
CA ALA A 31 1.87 -6.39 15.39
C ALA A 31 1.38 -6.45 13.95
N CYS A 32 2.23 -6.91 13.02
CA CYS A 32 1.88 -7.08 11.61
C CYS A 32 0.82 -8.17 11.40
N LEU A 33 0.89 -9.27 12.13
CA LEU A 33 -0.11 -10.34 12.12
C LEU A 33 -1.50 -9.81 12.53
N LYS A 34 -1.54 -9.04 13.61
CA LYS A 34 -2.77 -8.39 14.07
C LYS A 34 -3.31 -7.40 13.04
N LEU A 35 -2.45 -6.60 12.43
CA LEU A 35 -2.83 -5.69 11.36
C LEU A 35 -3.40 -6.46 10.16
N GLY A 36 -2.78 -7.54 9.72
CA GLY A 36 -3.25 -8.38 8.63
C GLY A 36 -4.62 -9.01 8.90
N LEU A 37 -4.84 -9.51 10.12
CA LEU A 37 -6.11 -10.16 10.51
C LEU A 37 -7.27 -9.18 10.73
N LEU A 38 -7.00 -8.00 11.28
CA LEU A 38 -8.05 -7.05 11.66
C LEU A 38 -8.35 -6.02 10.57
N SER A 39 -7.56 -5.97 9.52
CA SER A 39 -7.71 -4.99 8.44
C SER A 39 -8.67 -5.46 7.37
N PHE A 40 -9.94 -5.40 7.66
CA PHE A 40 -11.00 -5.57 6.68
C PHE A 40 -11.35 -4.20 6.07
N GLY A 41 -10.97 -3.97 4.80
CA GLY A 41 -11.35 -2.77 4.06
C GLY A 41 -10.22 -1.75 3.89
N GLY A 42 -10.49 -0.70 3.10
CA GLY A 42 -9.54 0.37 2.80
C GLY A 42 -9.21 1.21 4.04
N GLY A 43 -7.93 1.46 4.26
CA GLY A 43 -7.45 2.26 5.39
C GLY A 43 -6.35 1.58 6.22
N LEU A 44 -5.79 0.49 5.71
CA LEU A 44 -4.74 -0.27 6.39
C LEU A 44 -3.52 0.60 6.72
N SER A 45 -3.16 1.56 5.86
CA SER A 45 -2.10 2.54 6.14
C SER A 45 -2.40 3.41 7.36
N GLY A 46 -3.66 3.77 7.57
CA GLY A 46 -4.09 4.49 8.78
C GLY A 46 -3.98 3.63 10.05
N TRP A 47 -4.29 2.33 9.96
CA TRP A 47 -4.08 1.40 11.06
C TRP A 47 -2.60 1.18 11.39
N VAL A 48 -1.74 1.08 10.35
CA VAL A 48 -0.28 1.02 10.53
C VAL A 48 0.22 2.27 11.24
N TYR A 49 -0.21 3.46 10.80
CA TYR A 49 0.12 4.73 11.46
C TYR A 49 -0.30 4.73 12.92
N GLN A 50 -1.55 4.36 13.20
CA GLN A 50 -2.10 4.33 14.56
C GLN A 50 -1.33 3.38 15.49
N ASP A 51 -0.92 2.20 14.99
CA ASP A 51 -0.22 1.21 15.83
C ASP A 51 1.28 1.53 15.97
N PHE A 52 1.98 1.93 14.88
CA PHE A 52 3.43 2.12 14.88
C PHE A 52 3.86 3.50 15.40
N VAL A 53 3.11 4.56 15.05
CA VAL A 53 3.46 5.94 15.42
C VAL A 53 2.76 6.34 16.72
N VAL A 54 1.42 6.29 16.75
CA VAL A 54 0.66 6.84 17.87
C VAL A 54 0.74 5.95 19.09
N ARG A 55 0.46 4.65 18.93
CA ARG A 55 0.31 3.72 20.07
C ARG A 55 1.66 3.22 20.59
N ARG A 56 2.52 2.74 19.71
CA ARG A 56 3.80 2.12 20.08
C ARG A 56 4.97 3.07 20.04
N ARG A 57 4.84 4.17 19.32
CA ARG A 57 5.89 5.18 19.15
C ARG A 57 7.23 4.60 18.71
N TRP A 58 7.16 3.60 17.80
CA TRP A 58 8.36 2.98 17.25
C TRP A 58 9.00 3.83 16.16
N ILE A 59 8.22 4.67 15.52
CA ILE A 59 8.62 5.46 14.35
C ILE A 59 8.06 6.87 14.54
N SER A 60 8.82 7.88 14.10
CA SER A 60 8.39 9.27 14.11
C SER A 60 7.36 9.54 13.00
N ASP A 61 6.61 10.64 13.11
CA ASP A 61 5.69 11.08 12.05
C ASP A 61 6.42 11.35 10.73
N GLU A 62 7.61 11.93 10.78
CA GLU A 62 8.44 12.25 9.62
C GLU A 62 8.93 10.99 8.92
N ASP A 63 9.43 10.01 9.66
CA ASP A 63 9.90 8.73 9.13
C ASP A 63 8.75 7.91 8.54
N PHE A 64 7.58 7.95 9.17
CA PHE A 64 6.39 7.33 8.63
C PHE A 64 5.97 7.97 7.30
N ALA A 65 5.93 9.30 7.23
CA ALA A 65 5.55 10.03 6.01
C ALA A 65 6.53 9.73 4.86
N SER A 66 7.84 9.69 5.14
CA SER A 66 8.85 9.35 4.14
C SER A 66 8.72 7.91 3.66
N SER A 67 8.52 6.95 4.57
CA SER A 67 8.29 5.54 4.23
C SER A 67 7.00 5.33 3.45
N PHE A 68 5.96 6.07 3.79
CA PHE A 68 4.69 6.04 3.06
C PHE A 68 4.85 6.55 1.63
N ALA A 69 5.59 7.65 1.44
CA ALA A 69 5.89 8.17 0.11
C ALA A 69 6.73 7.18 -0.71
N MET A 70 7.78 6.58 -0.13
CA MET A 70 8.58 5.54 -0.77
C MET A 70 7.74 4.32 -1.15
N GLY A 71 6.88 3.86 -0.24
CA GLY A 71 5.99 2.72 -0.47
C GLY A 71 5.02 2.93 -1.63
N GLN A 72 4.62 4.18 -1.90
CA GLN A 72 3.77 4.53 -3.04
C GLN A 72 4.52 4.57 -4.38
N MET A 73 5.83 4.77 -4.38
CA MET A 73 6.66 4.77 -5.59
C MET A 73 6.97 3.35 -6.06
N LEU A 74 6.95 2.37 -5.17
CA LEU A 74 7.24 0.99 -5.50
C LEU A 74 6.02 0.31 -6.14
N PRO A 75 6.20 -0.46 -7.23
CA PRO A 75 5.12 -1.23 -7.81
C PRO A 75 4.68 -2.35 -6.86
N GLY A 76 3.36 -2.50 -6.68
CA GLY A 76 2.80 -3.55 -5.80
C GLY A 76 1.75 -3.02 -4.84
N GLY A 77 1.48 -3.76 -3.78
CA GLY A 77 0.52 -3.37 -2.75
C GLY A 77 1.08 -2.26 -1.85
N ASN A 78 0.54 -1.05 -1.93
CA ASN A 78 1.02 0.12 -1.20
C ASN A 78 1.28 -0.14 0.29
N VAL A 79 0.41 -0.92 0.93
CA VAL A 79 0.55 -1.23 2.36
C VAL A 79 1.64 -2.26 2.61
N ALA A 80 1.81 -3.26 1.74
CA ALA A 80 2.90 -4.22 1.85
C ALA A 80 4.25 -3.50 1.69
N ASN A 81 4.37 -2.60 0.69
CA ASN A 81 5.56 -1.79 0.48
C ASN A 81 5.85 -0.89 1.70
N LEU A 82 4.83 -0.23 2.25
CA LEU A 82 4.96 0.56 3.47
C LEU A 82 5.49 -0.28 4.64
N VAL A 83 4.91 -1.46 4.87
CA VAL A 83 5.31 -2.35 5.96
C VAL A 83 6.74 -2.89 5.76
N VAL A 84 7.17 -3.10 4.50
CA VAL A 84 8.58 -3.41 4.16
C VAL A 84 9.49 -2.28 4.60
N CYS A 85 9.21 -1.03 4.18
CA CYS A 85 10.02 0.13 4.51
C CYS A 85 10.11 0.35 6.03
N LEU A 86 8.98 0.26 6.74
CA LEU A 86 8.95 0.41 8.20
C LEU A 86 9.68 -0.74 8.92
N GLY A 87 9.53 -1.97 8.44
CA GLY A 87 10.24 -3.13 8.99
C GLY A 87 11.76 -3.03 8.80
N GLU A 88 12.18 -2.51 7.64
CA GLU A 88 13.59 -2.26 7.34
C GLU A 88 14.18 -1.18 8.24
N GLN A 89 13.48 -0.08 8.46
CA GLN A 89 13.92 0.98 9.39
C GLN A 89 14.04 0.47 10.83
N LEU A 90 13.16 -0.43 11.28
CA LEU A 90 13.16 -0.93 12.66
C LEU A 90 14.23 -1.98 12.92
N ARG A 91 14.48 -2.89 11.98
CA ARG A 91 15.36 -4.06 12.19
C ARG A 91 16.09 -4.51 10.93
N GLY A 92 16.25 -3.63 9.95
CA GLY A 92 16.90 -3.96 8.68
C GLY A 92 16.14 -5.03 7.87
N PRO A 93 16.83 -5.76 6.96
CA PRO A 93 16.20 -6.71 6.05
C PRO A 93 15.41 -7.82 6.76
N LEU A 94 15.86 -8.26 7.94
CA LEU A 94 15.15 -9.24 8.77
C LEU A 94 13.85 -8.67 9.32
N GLY A 95 13.84 -7.37 9.67
CA GLY A 95 12.64 -6.67 10.08
C GLY A 95 11.63 -6.57 8.94
N ALA A 96 12.07 -6.21 7.74
CA ALA A 96 11.24 -6.16 6.55
C ALA A 96 10.59 -7.51 6.24
N ALA A 97 11.38 -8.59 6.19
CA ALA A 97 10.88 -9.93 5.96
C ALA A 97 9.88 -10.38 7.03
N THR A 98 10.19 -10.14 8.31
CA THR A 98 9.31 -10.49 9.44
C THR A 98 7.98 -9.72 9.38
N ALA A 99 8.02 -8.44 9.04
CA ALA A 99 6.84 -7.59 8.97
C ALA A 99 5.91 -8.02 7.83
N VAL A 100 6.43 -8.29 6.63
CA VAL A 100 5.65 -8.81 5.49
C VAL A 100 5.07 -10.17 5.79
N PHE A 101 5.90 -11.07 6.34
CA PHE A 101 5.45 -12.42 6.67
C PHE A 101 4.32 -12.39 7.71
N GLY A 102 4.47 -11.57 8.76
CA GLY A 102 3.41 -11.34 9.74
C GLY A 102 2.12 -10.80 9.12
N LEU A 103 2.23 -9.83 8.21
CA LEU A 103 1.08 -9.25 7.53
C LEU A 103 0.31 -10.26 6.68
N LEU A 104 1.01 -11.19 6.00
CA LEU A 104 0.40 -12.13 5.06
C LEU A 104 -0.08 -13.42 5.71
N VAL A 105 0.62 -13.91 6.73
CA VAL A 105 0.32 -15.21 7.39
C VAL A 105 -1.07 -15.20 8.02
N GLY A 106 -1.48 -14.09 8.64
CA GLY A 106 -2.80 -13.98 9.26
C GLY A 106 -3.95 -14.19 8.27
N PRO A 107 -4.07 -13.35 7.25
CA PRO A 107 -5.09 -13.52 6.21
C PRO A 107 -5.03 -14.87 5.49
N PHE A 108 -3.83 -15.40 5.24
CA PHE A 108 -3.64 -16.70 4.60
C PHE A 108 -4.32 -17.83 5.38
N PHE A 109 -4.04 -17.95 6.67
CA PHE A 109 -4.68 -18.97 7.50
C PHE A 109 -6.18 -18.69 7.72
N ALA A 110 -6.58 -17.42 7.82
CA ALA A 110 -7.99 -17.06 7.94
C ALA A 110 -8.80 -17.50 6.71
N VAL A 111 -8.25 -17.30 5.50
CA VAL A 111 -8.92 -17.74 4.26
C VAL A 111 -9.01 -19.26 4.19
N ILE A 112 -7.93 -19.99 4.53
CA ILE A 112 -7.95 -21.45 4.55
C ILE A 112 -8.98 -21.95 5.56
N ALA A 113 -8.97 -21.41 6.78
CA ALA A 113 -9.93 -21.79 7.81
C ALA A 113 -11.37 -21.51 7.38
N MET A 114 -11.63 -20.38 6.75
CA MET A 114 -12.94 -20.04 6.22
C MET A 114 -13.35 -21.00 5.10
N ALA A 115 -12.45 -21.31 4.17
CA ALA A 115 -12.71 -22.21 3.06
C ALA A 115 -13.03 -23.63 3.55
N THR A 116 -12.27 -24.14 4.54
CA THR A 116 -12.52 -25.47 5.13
C THR A 116 -13.83 -25.50 5.91
N LEU A 117 -14.14 -24.43 6.66
CA LEU A 117 -15.39 -24.31 7.38
C LEU A 117 -16.60 -24.32 6.42
N ILE A 118 -16.56 -23.51 5.37
CA ILE A 118 -17.64 -23.48 4.36
C ILE A 118 -17.76 -24.82 3.64
N GLY A 119 -16.62 -25.46 3.29
CA GLY A 119 -16.62 -26.77 2.64
C GLY A 119 -17.14 -27.91 3.50
N SER A 120 -17.15 -27.78 4.83
CA SER A 120 -17.72 -28.76 5.75
C SER A 120 -19.25 -28.63 5.94
N ILE A 121 -19.84 -27.51 5.51
CA ILE A 121 -21.29 -27.28 5.60
C ILE A 121 -21.97 -27.98 4.42
N PRO A 122 -23.06 -28.77 4.66
CA PRO A 122 -23.83 -29.34 3.58
C PRO A 122 -24.31 -28.26 2.62
N GLN A 123 -24.19 -28.54 1.32
CA GLN A 123 -24.65 -27.61 0.27
C GLN A 123 -26.17 -27.44 0.37
N THR A 124 -26.58 -26.29 0.83
CA THR A 124 -27.99 -25.92 0.96
C THR A 124 -28.23 -24.66 0.14
N GLN A 125 -29.47 -24.51 -0.35
CA GLN A 125 -29.88 -23.30 -1.07
C GLN A 125 -29.62 -22.01 -0.28
N LEU A 126 -29.69 -22.06 1.05
CA LEU A 126 -29.40 -20.93 1.91
C LEU A 126 -27.91 -20.55 1.85
N LEU A 127 -26.99 -21.52 1.81
CA LEU A 127 -25.58 -21.30 1.69
C LEU A 127 -25.23 -20.63 0.35
N ASP A 128 -25.85 -21.10 -0.74
CA ASP A 128 -25.63 -20.52 -2.06
C ASP A 128 -26.12 -19.06 -2.15
N ILE A 129 -27.27 -18.77 -1.54
CA ILE A 129 -27.80 -17.40 -1.44
C ILE A 129 -26.85 -16.51 -0.61
N ALA A 130 -26.33 -17.00 0.52
CA ALA A 130 -25.42 -16.27 1.37
C ALA A 130 -24.08 -15.96 0.67
N LEU A 131 -23.51 -16.96 0.01
CA LEU A 131 -22.27 -16.78 -0.79
C LEU A 131 -22.48 -15.86 -1.99
N GLY A 132 -23.63 -15.98 -2.67
CA GLY A 132 -24.01 -15.06 -3.75
C GLY A 132 -24.16 -13.62 -3.26
N GLY A 133 -24.77 -13.41 -2.11
CA GLY A 133 -24.87 -12.10 -1.48
C GLY A 133 -23.51 -11.50 -1.10
N ALA A 134 -22.59 -12.31 -0.55
CA ALA A 134 -21.23 -11.90 -0.26
C ALA A 134 -20.46 -11.51 -1.54
N ALA A 135 -20.58 -12.31 -2.61
CA ALA A 135 -19.97 -12.01 -3.90
C ALA A 135 -20.53 -10.71 -4.52
N ALA A 136 -21.85 -10.52 -4.48
CA ALA A 136 -22.48 -9.28 -4.95
C ALA A 136 -22.00 -8.05 -4.17
N THR A 137 -21.85 -8.18 -2.86
CA THR A 137 -21.33 -7.11 -1.99
C THR A 137 -19.88 -6.77 -2.35
N ALA A 138 -19.03 -7.77 -2.60
CA ALA A 138 -17.65 -7.57 -3.03
C ALA A 138 -17.56 -6.83 -4.37
N ILE A 139 -18.41 -7.20 -5.33
CA ILE A 139 -18.51 -6.52 -6.64
C ILE A 139 -18.97 -5.07 -6.44
N GLY A 140 -19.99 -4.82 -5.62
CA GLY A 140 -20.47 -3.47 -5.31
C GLY A 140 -19.38 -2.60 -4.68
N PHE A 141 -18.56 -3.19 -3.79
CA PHE A 141 -17.43 -2.51 -3.19
C PHE A 141 -16.37 -2.12 -4.23
N LEU A 142 -16.02 -3.04 -5.16
CA LEU A 142 -15.08 -2.76 -6.25
C LEU A 142 -15.61 -1.64 -7.16
N ILE A 143 -16.89 -1.67 -7.52
CA ILE A 143 -17.52 -0.61 -8.33
C ILE A 143 -17.42 0.74 -7.60
N ASN A 144 -17.70 0.79 -6.30
CA ASN A 144 -17.58 2.01 -5.50
C ASN A 144 -16.13 2.52 -5.46
N LEU A 145 -15.15 1.62 -5.32
CA LEU A 145 -13.72 1.98 -5.34
C LEU A 145 -13.32 2.56 -6.71
N CYS A 146 -13.71 1.93 -7.80
CA CYS A 146 -13.49 2.44 -9.15
C CYS A 146 -14.17 3.80 -9.36
N TRP A 147 -15.41 3.97 -8.90
CA TRP A 147 -16.14 5.22 -9.00
C TRP A 147 -15.44 6.36 -8.25
N ARG A 148 -14.95 6.10 -7.05
CA ARG A 148 -14.16 7.08 -6.29
C ARG A 148 -12.86 7.46 -7.00
N GLY A 149 -12.18 6.49 -7.62
CA GLY A 149 -10.99 6.73 -8.43
C GLY A 149 -11.28 7.65 -9.62
N VAL A 150 -12.32 7.34 -10.40
CA VAL A 150 -12.76 8.15 -11.55
C VAL A 150 -13.17 9.56 -11.10
N ARG A 151 -13.92 9.68 -10.02
CA ARG A 151 -14.36 10.98 -9.48
C ARG A 151 -13.21 11.87 -9.03
N ARG A 152 -12.16 11.26 -8.48
CA ARG A 152 -10.96 12.00 -8.06
C ARG A 152 -10.23 12.64 -9.26
N GLU A 153 -10.24 11.97 -10.40
CA GLU A 153 -9.60 12.43 -11.65
C GLU A 153 -10.55 13.17 -12.60
N SER A 154 -11.81 13.41 -12.20
CA SER A 154 -12.84 14.00 -13.07
C SER A 154 -12.52 15.41 -13.60
N GLY A 155 -11.59 16.13 -12.94
CA GLY A 155 -11.07 17.42 -13.42
C GLY A 155 -10.08 17.30 -14.60
N ASN A 156 -9.72 16.09 -15.02
CA ASN A 156 -8.65 15.85 -15.95
C ASN A 156 -9.10 14.97 -17.13
N PRO A 157 -9.57 15.55 -18.27
CA PRO A 157 -10.13 14.80 -19.39
C PRO A 157 -9.15 13.80 -20.01
N ALA A 158 -7.82 14.09 -19.96
CA ALA A 158 -6.80 13.17 -20.46
C ALA A 158 -6.66 11.91 -19.59
N MET A 159 -6.76 12.06 -18.25
CA MET A 159 -6.76 10.91 -17.33
C MET A 159 -8.02 10.06 -17.49
N LEU A 160 -9.18 10.70 -17.68
CA LEU A 160 -10.43 9.98 -17.99
C LEU A 160 -10.31 9.17 -19.29
N GLY A 161 -9.67 9.74 -20.33
CA GLY A 161 -9.40 9.04 -21.57
C GLY A 161 -8.50 7.80 -21.40
N ILE A 162 -7.48 7.91 -20.55
CA ILE A 162 -6.59 6.80 -20.21
C ILE A 162 -7.35 5.71 -19.45
N ILE A 163 -8.14 6.07 -18.45
CA ILE A 163 -8.97 5.13 -17.67
C ILE A 163 -9.94 4.41 -18.61
N ALA A 164 -10.64 5.14 -19.49
CA ALA A 164 -11.54 4.56 -20.48
C ALA A 164 -10.81 3.60 -21.43
N ALA A 165 -9.63 3.97 -21.94
CA ALA A 165 -8.82 3.13 -22.80
C ALA A 165 -8.41 1.82 -22.13
N VAL A 166 -8.00 1.87 -20.85
CA VAL A 166 -7.66 0.67 -20.06
C VAL A 166 -8.89 -0.21 -19.85
N VAL A 167 -10.03 0.36 -19.48
CA VAL A 167 -11.27 -0.38 -19.23
C VAL A 167 -11.75 -1.05 -20.52
N ILE A 168 -11.71 -0.37 -21.65
CA ILE A 168 -12.08 -0.93 -22.95
C ILE A 168 -11.07 -1.99 -23.40
N GLY A 169 -9.76 -1.70 -23.28
CA GLY A 169 -8.70 -2.62 -23.68
C GLY A 169 -8.73 -3.95 -22.93
N VAL A 170 -8.91 -3.89 -21.63
CA VAL A 170 -8.93 -5.11 -20.78
C VAL A 170 -10.33 -5.72 -20.73
N GLY A 171 -11.37 -4.90 -20.55
CA GLY A 171 -12.75 -5.38 -20.34
C GLY A 171 -13.43 -5.87 -21.61
N VAL A 172 -13.31 -5.14 -22.72
CA VAL A 172 -14.00 -5.45 -23.98
C VAL A 172 -13.11 -6.26 -24.92
N LEU A 173 -11.87 -5.80 -25.17
CA LEU A 173 -10.93 -6.46 -26.07
C LEU A 173 -10.23 -7.67 -25.46
N LYS A 174 -10.39 -7.93 -24.14
CA LYS A 174 -9.76 -9.03 -23.40
C LYS A 174 -8.25 -9.13 -23.61
N LEU A 175 -7.60 -7.99 -23.85
CA LEU A 175 -6.16 -7.93 -24.03
C LEU A 175 -5.46 -8.27 -22.69
N HIS A 176 -4.31 -8.91 -22.80
CA HIS A 176 -3.48 -9.19 -21.63
C HIS A 176 -3.16 -7.90 -20.87
N LEU A 177 -3.45 -7.85 -19.57
CA LEU A 177 -3.24 -6.68 -18.71
C LEU A 177 -1.82 -6.11 -18.86
N LEU A 178 -0.80 -6.98 -18.99
CA LEU A 178 0.60 -6.58 -19.19
C LEU A 178 0.81 -5.78 -20.48
N LEU A 179 0.16 -6.16 -21.58
CA LEU A 179 0.28 -5.44 -22.85
C LEU A 179 -0.37 -4.06 -22.75
N VAL A 180 -1.57 -3.99 -22.17
CA VAL A 180 -2.27 -2.71 -21.97
C VAL A 180 -1.45 -1.78 -21.07
N THR A 181 -0.90 -2.29 -19.97
CA THR A 181 -0.05 -1.51 -19.06
C THR A 181 1.23 -1.03 -19.74
N LEU A 182 1.88 -1.89 -20.55
CA LEU A 182 3.11 -1.55 -21.26
C LEU A 182 2.91 -0.40 -22.27
N PHE A 183 1.73 -0.33 -22.92
CA PHE A 183 1.41 0.75 -23.86
C PHE A 183 0.88 2.01 -23.17
N VAL A 184 0.06 1.84 -22.14
CA VAL A 184 -0.60 2.96 -21.46
C VAL A 184 0.36 3.69 -20.50
N ALA A 185 1.30 2.99 -19.84
CA ALA A 185 2.23 3.59 -18.90
C ALA A 185 3.12 4.67 -19.55
N PRO A 186 3.80 4.44 -20.69
CA PRO A 186 4.62 5.47 -21.31
C PRO A 186 3.80 6.67 -21.80
N VAL A 187 2.58 6.43 -22.29
CA VAL A 187 1.66 7.50 -22.70
C VAL A 187 1.24 8.34 -21.49
N SER A 188 0.89 7.71 -20.38
CA SER A 188 0.54 8.39 -19.14
C SER A 188 1.69 9.23 -18.59
N ILE A 189 2.91 8.68 -18.59
CA ILE A 189 4.14 9.39 -18.17
C ILE A 189 4.42 10.59 -19.08
N ALA A 190 4.32 10.41 -20.40
CA ALA A 190 4.55 11.49 -21.37
C ALA A 190 3.54 12.64 -21.20
N ILE A 191 2.27 12.33 -20.90
CA ILE A 191 1.23 13.33 -20.64
C ILE A 191 1.48 14.05 -19.30
N ALA A 192 1.87 13.33 -18.28
CA ALA A 192 2.21 13.89 -16.97
C ALA A 192 3.43 14.82 -17.07
N TRP A 193 4.45 14.41 -17.80
CA TRP A 193 5.68 15.22 -17.98
C TRP A 193 5.42 16.52 -18.77
N ARG A 194 4.58 16.46 -19.81
CA ARG A 194 4.19 17.66 -20.57
C ARG A 194 3.41 18.67 -19.74
N ARG A 195 2.75 18.23 -18.66
CA ARG A 195 2.00 19.13 -17.76
C ARG A 195 2.90 19.74 -16.69
N GLY A 196 3.78 18.96 -16.08
CA GLY A 196 4.73 19.50 -15.09
C GLY A 196 5.62 20.60 -15.66
N ASN A 197 5.83 20.62 -16.97
CA ASN A 197 6.61 21.65 -17.66
C ASN A 197 5.80 22.90 -18.07
N LYS A 198 4.47 22.92 -17.80
CA LYS A 198 3.60 24.10 -18.04
C LYS A 198 3.31 24.91 -16.78
N ASP A 199 3.56 24.32 -15.62
CA ASP A 199 3.32 24.93 -14.32
C ASP A 199 4.64 25.40 -13.63
N ALA A 200 5.79 25.26 -14.31
CA ALA A 200 7.11 25.80 -13.97
C ALA A 200 7.46 26.98 -14.89
#